data_376ac2c5f3170abae49514c975b8bca3
#
_entry.id   376ac2c5f3170abae49514c975b8bca3
#
_cell.length_a   1.000
_cell.length_b   1.000
_cell.length_c   1.000
_cell.angle_alpha   90.00
_cell.angle_beta   90.00
_cell.angle_gamma   90.00
#
_symmetry.space_group_name_H-M   'P 1'
#
loop_
_entity.id
_entity.type
_entity.pdbx_description
1 polymer ?
#
loop_
_entity_poly.entity_id
_entity_poly.type
_entity_poly.pdbx_seq_one_letter_code
_entity_poly.pdbx_strand_id
1 'polypeptide(L)'
;MKENNGERAIKGFLRAYMAERKLHKAVAYLDKNIQWIGTGAAEHSCTYQETVAALQEELLTEPWPYDYQFQAFQATQVDEKNQLFFILLTAASRSPEFDSSPILVRITAACHWTEDGWKIVSIHFSTPNLQQEDGEYYPRGWKKDSKKSFSRNMRGSFVDILNRSVSGGIIGCYLEPGLPVYYINQNMLDYLGYEYG
;
A
#
# COMPACT_ATOMS: atom_id res chain seq x y z
N MET A 1 28.71 -21.71 13.26
CA MET A 1 28.33 -20.67 12.27
C MET A 1 27.64 -19.55 13.04
N LYS A 2 28.22 -18.34 13.12
CA LYS A 2 27.51 -17.20 13.68
C LYS A 2 26.32 -16.96 12.76
N GLU A 3 25.10 -17.04 13.30
CA GLU A 3 23.91 -16.56 12.62
C GLU A 3 24.16 -15.13 12.19
N ASN A 4 24.38 -14.97 10.93
CA ASN A 4 24.81 -13.73 10.30
C ASN A 4 23.56 -12.92 9.99
N ASN A 5 23.20 -11.94 10.83
CA ASN A 5 21.80 -11.68 10.99
C ASN A 5 21.35 -10.27 10.69
N GLY A 6 21.56 -9.83 9.46
CA GLY A 6 20.70 -8.83 8.81
C GLY A 6 19.22 -9.26 8.85
N GLU A 7 18.94 -10.57 8.72
CA GLU A 7 17.61 -11.14 8.92
C GLU A 7 17.03 -10.80 10.30
N ARG A 8 17.84 -10.93 11.37
CA ARG A 8 17.40 -10.56 12.72
C ARG A 8 17.10 -9.05 12.83
N ALA A 9 17.88 -8.21 12.16
CA ALA A 9 17.63 -6.77 12.14
C ALA A 9 16.31 -6.44 11.43
N ILE A 10 16.06 -7.03 10.24
CA ILE A 10 14.80 -6.85 9.51
C ILE A 10 13.61 -7.37 10.31
N LYS A 11 13.66 -8.60 10.83
CA LYS A 11 12.55 -9.16 11.61
C LYS A 11 12.32 -8.39 12.91
N GLY A 12 13.38 -7.92 13.56
CA GLY A 12 13.29 -7.08 14.76
C GLY A 12 12.66 -5.73 14.47
N PHE A 13 13.06 -5.09 13.37
CA PHE A 13 12.46 -3.86 12.88
C PHE A 13 10.96 -4.04 12.58
N LEU A 14 10.60 -5.02 11.74
CA LEU A 14 9.21 -5.26 11.36
C LEU A 14 8.33 -5.55 12.59
N ARG A 15 8.83 -6.33 13.55
CA ARG A 15 8.11 -6.56 14.80
C ARG A 15 7.92 -5.27 15.60
N ALA A 16 8.98 -4.49 15.78
CA ALA A 16 8.91 -3.24 16.55
C ALA A 16 8.01 -2.18 15.89
N TYR A 17 8.08 -2.09 14.55
CA TYR A 17 7.34 -1.13 13.75
C TYR A 17 5.88 -1.55 13.55
N MET A 18 5.63 -2.76 13.06
CA MET A 18 4.28 -3.20 12.70
C MET A 18 3.50 -3.75 13.90
N ALA A 19 4.07 -4.69 14.67
CA ALA A 19 3.31 -5.38 15.71
C ALA A 19 3.36 -4.69 17.07
N GLU A 20 4.51 -4.10 17.45
CA GLU A 20 4.64 -3.45 18.76
C GLU A 20 4.30 -1.96 18.72
N ARG A 21 4.35 -1.31 17.55
CA ARG A 21 4.21 0.13 17.33
C ARG A 21 5.13 0.96 18.25
N LYS A 22 6.38 0.53 18.40
CA LYS A 22 7.39 1.13 19.30
C LYS A 22 8.50 1.80 18.52
N LEU A 23 8.35 3.12 18.27
CA LEU A 23 9.31 3.92 17.51
C LEU A 23 10.75 3.71 17.96
N HIS A 24 11.05 3.90 19.27
CA HIS A 24 12.40 3.81 19.82
C HIS A 24 13.07 2.46 19.56
N LYS A 25 12.31 1.37 19.47
CA LYS A 25 12.82 0.04 19.11
C LYS A 25 13.02 -0.10 17.61
N ALA A 26 12.08 0.40 16.81
CA ALA A 26 12.15 0.33 15.36
C ALA A 26 13.38 1.09 14.83
N VAL A 27 13.55 2.35 15.24
CA VAL A 27 14.65 3.18 14.76
C VAL A 27 16.04 2.69 15.18
N ALA A 28 16.13 1.86 16.22
CA ALA A 28 17.39 1.25 16.64
C ALA A 28 17.99 0.29 15.60
N TYR A 29 17.17 -0.21 14.65
CA TYR A 29 17.62 -1.07 13.54
C TYR A 29 18.03 -0.26 12.30
N LEU A 30 17.70 1.04 12.22
CA LEU A 30 18.01 1.87 11.08
C LEU A 30 19.44 2.38 11.11
N ASP A 31 20.06 2.49 9.94
CA ASP A 31 21.34 3.16 9.75
C ASP A 31 21.14 4.68 9.71
N LYS A 32 22.20 5.42 10.04
CA LYS A 32 22.22 6.89 9.91
C LYS A 32 22.04 7.41 8.47
N ASN A 33 22.29 6.56 7.47
CA ASN A 33 22.14 6.86 6.06
C ASN A 33 20.93 6.14 5.46
N ILE A 34 19.92 5.84 6.27
CA ILE A 34 18.72 5.13 5.82
C ILE A 34 18.06 5.85 4.63
N GLN A 35 17.65 5.06 3.64
CA GLN A 35 16.76 5.46 2.56
C GLN A 35 15.44 4.72 2.75
N TRP A 36 14.36 5.47 2.84
CA TRP A 36 13.02 4.96 3.09
C TRP A 36 12.09 5.26 1.94
N ILE A 37 11.33 4.25 1.50
CA ILE A 37 10.18 4.41 0.62
C ILE A 37 9.03 3.62 1.23
N GLY A 38 7.94 4.30 1.57
CA GLY A 38 6.69 3.70 2.04
C GLY A 38 5.72 3.41 0.90
N THR A 39 4.47 3.16 1.22
CA THR A 39 3.41 2.82 0.26
C THR A 39 2.72 4.05 -0.32
N GLY A 40 2.72 5.17 0.38
CA GLY A 40 2.12 6.43 -0.04
C GLY A 40 3.03 7.24 -0.95
N ALA A 41 2.44 8.08 -1.80
CA ALA A 41 3.19 8.88 -2.78
C ALA A 41 4.19 9.87 -2.13
N ALA A 42 3.91 10.36 -0.93
CA ALA A 42 4.77 11.27 -0.17
C ALA A 42 5.68 10.55 0.85
N GLU A 43 5.54 9.24 1.01
CA GLU A 43 6.29 8.46 2.00
C GLU A 43 7.68 8.07 1.49
N HIS A 44 8.56 9.04 1.38
CA HIS A 44 9.97 8.81 1.03
C HIS A 44 10.88 9.76 1.79
N SER A 45 12.05 9.28 2.18
CA SER A 45 13.10 10.06 2.82
C SER A 45 14.47 9.49 2.54
N CYS A 46 15.48 10.36 2.57
CA CYS A 46 16.89 10.01 2.32
C CYS A 46 17.79 10.31 3.52
N THR A 47 17.21 10.73 4.64
CA THR A 47 17.96 11.02 5.87
C THR A 47 17.33 10.31 7.07
N TYR A 48 18.15 10.00 8.06
CA TYR A 48 17.69 9.39 9.31
C TYR A 48 16.64 10.27 10.02
N GLN A 49 16.88 11.58 10.08
CA GLN A 49 16.01 12.52 10.77
C GLN A 49 14.62 12.58 10.12
N GLU A 50 14.57 12.68 8.79
CA GLU A 50 13.31 12.67 8.05
C GLU A 50 12.56 11.35 8.23
N THR A 51 13.29 10.21 8.15
CA THR A 51 12.68 8.89 8.35
C THR A 51 12.09 8.76 9.75
N VAL A 52 12.82 9.15 10.79
CA VAL A 52 12.34 9.09 12.18
C VAL A 52 11.14 9.99 12.38
N ALA A 53 11.15 11.20 11.84
CA ALA A 53 10.02 12.14 11.93
C ALA A 53 8.77 11.57 11.23
N ALA A 54 8.91 11.03 10.02
CA ALA A 54 7.81 10.40 9.29
C ALA A 54 7.22 9.19 10.03
N LEU A 55 8.08 8.30 10.55
CA LEU A 55 7.63 7.16 11.36
C LEU A 55 6.96 7.58 12.67
N GLN A 56 7.42 8.67 13.28
CA GLN A 56 6.79 9.22 14.49
C GLN A 56 5.39 9.75 14.19
N GLU A 57 5.24 10.52 13.12
CA GLU A 57 3.95 11.06 12.69
C GLU A 57 2.98 9.91 12.35
N GLU A 58 3.42 8.93 11.59
CA GLU A 58 2.62 7.75 11.27
C GLU A 58 2.16 6.99 12.52
N LEU A 59 3.07 6.73 13.48
CA LEU A 59 2.70 6.02 14.70
C LEU A 59 1.76 6.83 15.63
N LEU A 60 1.73 8.14 15.50
CA LEU A 60 0.78 9.00 16.22
C LEU A 60 -0.60 9.01 15.57
N THR A 61 -0.66 9.02 14.25
CA THR A 61 -1.91 9.01 13.48
C THR A 61 -2.53 7.62 13.40
N GLU A 62 -1.69 6.59 13.28
CA GLU A 62 -2.07 5.18 13.17
C GLU A 62 -1.40 4.34 14.27
N PRO A 63 -1.84 4.43 15.53
CA PRO A 63 -1.19 3.75 16.65
C PRO A 63 -1.46 2.23 16.69
N TRP A 64 -2.39 1.74 15.86
CA TRP A 64 -2.87 0.38 15.92
C TRP A 64 -1.84 -0.63 15.39
N PRO A 65 -1.61 -1.75 16.11
CA PRO A 65 -0.76 -2.83 15.64
C PRO A 65 -1.29 -3.47 14.37
N TYR A 66 -0.38 -4.06 13.61
CA TYR A 66 -0.71 -4.94 12.49
C TYR A 66 -0.42 -6.40 12.87
N ASP A 67 -1.36 -7.30 12.56
CA ASP A 67 -1.07 -8.72 12.46
C ASP A 67 -0.44 -8.96 11.09
N TYR A 68 0.71 -9.61 11.05
CA TYR A 68 1.36 -9.92 9.78
C TYR A 68 1.90 -11.34 9.75
N GLN A 69 1.92 -11.92 8.55
CA GLN A 69 2.45 -13.25 8.29
C GLN A 69 3.34 -13.24 7.06
N PHE A 70 4.55 -13.78 7.18
CA PHE A 70 5.44 -13.94 6.04
C PHE A 70 4.90 -15.01 5.08
N GLN A 71 4.78 -14.64 3.81
CA GLN A 71 4.49 -15.54 2.70
C GLN A 71 5.80 -16.01 2.02
N ALA A 72 6.78 -15.11 1.93
CA ALA A 72 8.13 -15.41 1.49
C ALA A 72 9.12 -14.51 2.25
N PHE A 73 10.28 -15.07 2.59
CA PHE A 73 11.38 -14.33 3.18
C PHE A 73 12.69 -14.89 2.62
N GLN A 74 13.34 -14.12 1.76
CA GLN A 74 14.59 -14.50 1.14
C GLN A 74 15.67 -13.49 1.48
N ALA A 75 16.81 -13.99 1.96
CA ALA A 75 18.02 -13.21 2.20
C ALA A 75 19.08 -13.61 1.18
N THR A 76 19.73 -12.63 0.57
CA THR A 76 20.85 -12.83 -0.36
C THR A 76 22.09 -12.15 0.21
N GLN A 77 23.13 -12.92 0.45
CA GLN A 77 24.42 -12.37 0.84
C GLN A 77 25.11 -11.77 -0.39
N VAL A 78 25.43 -10.48 -0.32
CA VAL A 78 26.14 -9.77 -1.40
C VAL A 78 27.65 -9.88 -1.18
N ASP A 79 28.08 -9.59 0.05
CA ASP A 79 29.47 -9.72 0.53
C ASP A 79 29.47 -9.96 2.07
N GLU A 80 30.63 -9.92 2.70
CA GLU A 80 30.77 -10.20 4.12
C GLU A 80 29.98 -9.25 5.02
N LYS A 81 29.66 -8.05 4.56
CA LYS A 81 29.04 -6.96 5.32
C LYS A 81 27.68 -6.54 4.79
N ASN A 82 27.24 -7.04 3.63
CA ASN A 82 26.02 -6.56 2.98
C ASN A 82 25.08 -7.71 2.63
N GLN A 83 23.79 -7.52 2.94
CA GLN A 83 22.70 -8.45 2.64
C GLN A 83 21.54 -7.71 2.01
N LEU A 84 20.90 -8.36 1.02
CA LEU A 84 19.64 -7.92 0.44
C LEU A 84 18.51 -8.85 0.87
N PHE A 85 17.32 -8.28 0.99
CA PHE A 85 16.11 -8.99 1.41
C PHE A 85 14.99 -8.79 0.41
N PHE A 86 14.32 -9.90 0.08
CA PHE A 86 13.05 -9.93 -0.62
C PHE A 86 12.03 -10.57 0.29
N ILE A 87 10.95 -9.82 0.59
CA ILE A 87 9.96 -10.24 1.56
C ILE A 87 8.56 -10.01 1.00
N LEU A 88 7.73 -11.04 1.10
CA LEU A 88 6.30 -10.95 0.90
C LEU A 88 5.64 -11.27 2.23
N LEU A 89 4.72 -10.44 2.66
CA LEU A 89 3.89 -10.70 3.83
C LEU A 89 2.46 -10.23 3.61
N THR A 90 1.54 -10.85 4.31
CA THR A 90 0.18 -10.30 4.47
C THR A 90 0.14 -9.54 5.78
N ALA A 91 -0.55 -8.39 5.78
CA ALA A 91 -0.73 -7.56 6.97
C ALA A 91 -2.20 -7.14 7.10
N ALA A 92 -2.72 -7.13 8.31
CA ALA A 92 -4.05 -6.66 8.65
C ALA A 92 -3.96 -5.68 9.82
N SER A 93 -4.57 -4.51 9.71
CA SER A 93 -4.64 -3.53 10.80
C SER A 93 -5.58 -4.03 11.89
N ARG A 94 -5.24 -3.79 13.16
CA ARG A 94 -6.13 -3.95 14.30
C ARG A 94 -6.95 -2.69 14.61
N SER A 95 -6.89 -1.68 13.75
CA SER A 95 -7.72 -0.50 13.87
C SER A 95 -9.20 -0.85 13.75
N PRO A 96 -10.07 -0.34 14.64
CA PRO A 96 -11.51 -0.52 14.50
C PRO A 96 -12.12 0.27 13.34
N GLU A 97 -11.36 1.21 12.75
CA GLU A 97 -11.80 2.09 11.67
C GLU A 97 -11.56 1.49 10.29
N PHE A 98 -10.70 0.47 10.18
CA PHE A 98 -10.36 -0.18 8.92
C PHE A 98 -10.95 -1.58 8.80
N ASP A 99 -11.23 -1.97 7.56
CA ASP A 99 -11.46 -3.38 7.25
C ASP A 99 -10.21 -4.19 7.62
N SER A 100 -10.37 -5.19 8.48
CA SER A 100 -9.30 -6.10 8.91
C SER A 100 -8.88 -7.11 7.84
N SER A 101 -9.34 -6.97 6.61
CA SER A 101 -8.93 -7.83 5.49
C SER A 101 -7.42 -7.73 5.26
N PRO A 102 -6.71 -8.86 5.23
CA PRO A 102 -5.26 -8.84 5.02
C PRO A 102 -4.89 -8.30 3.63
N ILE A 103 -3.94 -7.40 3.57
CA ILE A 103 -3.34 -6.88 2.33
C ILE A 103 -1.97 -7.53 2.10
N LEU A 104 -1.61 -7.74 0.84
CA LEU A 104 -0.26 -8.17 0.46
C LEU A 104 0.68 -6.97 0.49
N VAL A 105 1.77 -7.10 1.24
CA VAL A 105 2.86 -6.11 1.30
C VAL A 105 4.13 -6.75 0.73
N ARG A 106 4.79 -6.03 -0.16
CA ARG A 106 6.07 -6.40 -0.76
C ARG A 106 7.14 -5.50 -0.19
N ILE A 107 8.22 -6.09 0.31
CA ILE A 107 9.31 -5.36 0.93
C ILE A 107 10.62 -5.78 0.28
N THR A 108 11.41 -4.79 -0.11
CA THR A 108 12.83 -4.98 -0.43
C THR A 108 13.65 -4.17 0.55
N ALA A 109 14.74 -4.73 1.05
CA ALA A 109 15.61 -4.05 2.00
C ALA A 109 17.07 -4.42 1.80
N ALA A 110 17.95 -3.51 2.19
CA ALA A 110 19.38 -3.73 2.28
C ALA A 110 19.83 -3.50 3.73
N CYS A 111 20.63 -4.42 4.24
CA CYS A 111 21.30 -4.28 5.52
C CYS A 111 22.81 -4.31 5.34
N HIS A 112 23.49 -3.55 6.16
CA HIS A 112 24.94 -3.67 6.26
C HIS A 112 25.41 -3.83 7.70
N TRP A 113 26.60 -4.40 7.84
CA TRP A 113 27.26 -4.58 9.12
C TRP A 113 28.02 -3.33 9.55
N THR A 114 27.74 -2.83 10.74
CA THR A 114 28.43 -1.71 11.39
C THR A 114 29.09 -2.16 12.70
N GLU A 115 29.79 -1.28 13.37
CA GLU A 115 30.32 -1.52 14.72
C GLU A 115 29.21 -1.81 15.72
N ASP A 116 28.03 -1.21 15.52
CA ASP A 116 26.82 -1.40 16.35
C ASP A 116 25.95 -2.60 15.92
N GLY A 117 26.45 -3.44 14.98
CA GLY A 117 25.73 -4.58 14.45
C GLY A 117 25.09 -4.33 13.09
N TRP A 118 24.19 -5.21 12.70
CA TRP A 118 23.46 -5.10 11.41
C TRP A 118 22.43 -4.00 11.46
N LYS A 119 22.49 -3.06 10.48
CA LYS A 119 21.59 -1.94 10.33
C LYS A 119 20.93 -1.94 8.94
N ILE A 120 19.71 -1.47 8.88
CA ILE A 120 18.96 -1.31 7.64
C ILE A 120 19.36 0.03 7.00
N VAL A 121 19.96 -0.02 5.82
CA VAL A 121 20.42 1.17 5.07
C VAL A 121 19.44 1.56 3.97
N SER A 122 18.60 0.64 3.53
CA SER A 122 17.51 0.93 2.60
C SER A 122 16.34 -0.01 2.85
N ILE A 123 15.13 0.51 2.77
CA ILE A 123 13.91 -0.30 2.83
C ILE A 123 12.82 0.33 1.98
N HIS A 124 12.12 -0.50 1.22
CA HIS A 124 11.00 -0.09 0.38
C HIS A 124 9.81 -0.99 0.66
N PHE A 125 8.68 -0.38 0.96
CA PHE A 125 7.38 -1.03 1.09
C PHE A 125 6.52 -0.72 -0.12
N SER A 126 5.80 -1.70 -0.63
CA SER A 126 4.79 -1.50 -1.67
C SER A 126 3.64 -2.48 -1.52
N THR A 127 2.49 -2.09 -2.05
CA THR A 127 1.33 -2.95 -2.19
C THR A 127 1.03 -3.20 -3.67
N PRO A 128 0.39 -4.31 -4.06
CA PRO A 128 -0.12 -4.48 -5.41
C PRO A 128 -1.10 -3.37 -5.77
N ASN A 129 -1.08 -2.93 -7.01
CA ASN A 129 -2.14 -2.08 -7.51
C ASN A 129 -3.40 -2.93 -7.72
N LEU A 130 -4.40 -2.77 -6.86
CA LEU A 130 -5.66 -3.53 -6.91
C LEU A 130 -6.49 -3.29 -8.18
N GLN A 131 -6.16 -2.26 -8.96
CA GLN A 131 -6.79 -1.98 -10.26
C GLN A 131 -6.11 -2.73 -11.42
N GLN A 132 -5.01 -3.42 -11.15
CA GLN A 132 -4.24 -4.18 -12.14
C GLN A 132 -4.71 -5.63 -12.15
N GLU A 133 -5.06 -6.15 -13.35
CA GLU A 133 -5.48 -7.54 -13.52
C GLU A 133 -4.26 -8.49 -13.50
N ASP A 134 -4.49 -9.75 -13.13
CA ASP A 134 -3.47 -10.79 -13.20
C ASP A 134 -2.92 -10.93 -14.63
N GLY A 135 -1.59 -10.94 -14.76
CA GLY A 135 -0.91 -10.94 -16.06
C GLY A 135 -0.78 -9.58 -16.75
N GLU A 136 -1.27 -8.52 -16.13
CA GLU A 136 -1.05 -7.17 -16.61
C GLU A 136 0.25 -6.59 -16.04
N TYR A 137 1.22 -6.28 -16.92
CA TYR A 137 2.54 -5.78 -16.50
C TYR A 137 2.57 -4.27 -16.20
N TYR A 138 1.65 -3.50 -16.81
CA TYR A 138 1.52 -2.05 -16.62
C TYR A 138 0.07 -1.68 -16.38
N PRO A 139 -0.21 -0.72 -15.46
CA PRO A 139 -1.56 -0.24 -15.24
C PRO A 139 -2.17 0.28 -16.54
N ARG A 140 -3.34 -0.19 -16.90
CA ARG A 140 -4.04 0.22 -18.15
C ARG A 140 -4.28 1.73 -18.21
N GLY A 141 -4.47 2.38 -17.06
CA GLY A 141 -4.63 3.82 -16.95
C GLY A 141 -3.47 4.65 -17.51
N TRP A 142 -2.29 4.04 -17.73
CA TRP A 142 -1.13 4.70 -18.35
C TRP A 142 -1.14 4.66 -19.87
N LYS A 143 -2.02 3.87 -20.48
CA LYS A 143 -2.17 3.84 -21.94
C LYS A 143 -2.99 5.04 -22.38
N LYS A 144 -2.55 5.78 -23.42
CA LYS A 144 -3.23 6.95 -23.98
C LYS A 144 -4.70 6.72 -24.37
N ASP A 145 -5.10 5.48 -24.63
CA ASP A 145 -6.46 5.09 -25.01
C ASP A 145 -7.37 4.76 -23.80
N SER A 146 -6.92 5.01 -22.58
CA SER A 146 -7.64 4.67 -21.35
C SER A 146 -8.83 5.60 -21.01
N LYS A 147 -9.33 6.36 -21.97
CA LYS A 147 -10.65 7.04 -21.81
C LYS A 147 -11.81 6.06 -21.48
N LYS A 148 -11.53 4.73 -21.47
CA LYS A 148 -12.53 3.67 -21.19
C LYS A 148 -12.36 2.91 -19.87
N SER A 149 -11.34 3.15 -19.04
CA SER A 149 -11.15 2.39 -17.81
C SER A 149 -11.29 3.18 -16.52
N PHE A 150 -12.44 3.74 -16.30
CA PHE A 150 -12.94 3.71 -14.93
C PHE A 150 -13.13 2.23 -14.61
N SER A 151 -12.31 1.69 -13.70
CA SER A 151 -12.33 0.25 -13.42
C SER A 151 -13.74 -0.22 -13.11
N ARG A 152 -14.12 -1.42 -13.58
CA ARG A 152 -15.42 -2.03 -13.29
C ARG A 152 -15.75 -2.02 -11.80
N ASN A 153 -14.76 -2.16 -10.93
CA ASN A 153 -14.95 -2.16 -9.47
C ASN A 153 -15.24 -0.78 -8.90
N MET A 154 -14.59 0.29 -9.38
CA MET A 154 -14.96 1.65 -8.98
C MET A 154 -16.32 2.07 -9.57
N ARG A 155 -16.68 1.61 -10.75
CA ARG A 155 -18.03 1.82 -11.29
C ARG A 155 -19.09 1.16 -10.40
N GLY A 156 -18.89 -0.08 -9.96
CA GLY A 156 -19.81 -0.77 -9.07
C GLY A 156 -19.99 -0.01 -7.76
N SER A 157 -18.91 0.32 -7.08
CA SER A 157 -18.96 1.04 -5.79
C SER A 157 -19.52 2.45 -5.93
N PHE A 158 -19.13 3.20 -6.97
CA PHE A 158 -19.65 4.55 -7.21
C PHE A 158 -21.15 4.53 -7.59
N VAL A 159 -21.57 3.60 -8.43
CA VAL A 159 -22.96 3.38 -8.80
C VAL A 159 -23.80 2.97 -7.60
N ASP A 160 -23.28 2.08 -6.74
CA ASP A 160 -23.95 1.67 -5.50
C ASP A 160 -24.09 2.82 -4.51
N ILE A 161 -23.06 3.67 -4.36
CA ILE A 161 -23.12 4.87 -3.54
C ILE A 161 -24.16 5.84 -4.09
N LEU A 162 -24.14 6.12 -5.39
CA LEU A 162 -25.12 7.00 -6.03
C LEU A 162 -26.56 6.48 -5.87
N ASN A 163 -26.76 5.18 -6.07
CA ASN A 163 -28.08 4.56 -5.93
C ASN A 163 -28.61 4.56 -4.50
N ARG A 164 -27.73 4.45 -3.49
CA ARG A 164 -28.11 4.38 -2.07
C ARG A 164 -28.18 5.74 -1.38
N SER A 165 -27.34 6.69 -1.82
CA SER A 165 -27.16 7.97 -1.14
C SER A 165 -27.95 9.11 -1.75
N VAL A 166 -28.46 8.96 -2.96
CA VAL A 166 -29.18 10.01 -3.68
C VAL A 166 -30.59 9.54 -3.97
N SER A 167 -31.57 10.16 -3.30
CA SER A 167 -33.01 9.90 -3.53
C SER A 167 -33.56 10.48 -4.84
N GLY A 168 -32.72 11.19 -5.60
CA GLY A 168 -33.09 11.81 -6.87
C GLY A 168 -32.66 11.01 -8.09
N GLY A 169 -33.17 11.40 -9.26
CA GLY A 169 -32.70 10.88 -10.54
C GLY A 169 -31.32 11.40 -10.89
N ILE A 170 -30.43 10.53 -11.36
CA ILE A 170 -29.07 10.87 -11.82
C ILE A 170 -28.90 10.36 -13.25
N ILE A 171 -28.35 11.23 -14.11
CA ILE A 171 -27.93 10.89 -15.46
C ILE A 171 -26.49 11.35 -15.69
N GLY A 172 -25.65 10.48 -16.20
CA GLY A 172 -24.27 10.79 -16.58
C GLY A 172 -24.12 10.75 -18.09
N CYS A 173 -23.60 11.83 -18.69
CA CYS A 173 -23.38 11.93 -20.14
C CYS A 173 -21.91 12.26 -20.43
N TYR A 174 -21.41 11.84 -21.60
CA TYR A 174 -20.16 12.36 -22.14
C TYR A 174 -20.40 13.78 -22.71
N LEU A 175 -19.42 14.67 -22.51
CA LEU A 175 -19.43 16.02 -23.09
C LEU A 175 -18.98 15.96 -24.56
N GLU A 176 -19.76 15.27 -25.38
CA GLU A 176 -19.56 15.09 -26.82
C GLU A 176 -20.85 15.48 -27.58
N PRO A 177 -20.77 15.78 -28.87
CA PRO A 177 -21.97 16.03 -29.65
C PRO A 177 -22.98 14.87 -29.54
N GLY A 178 -24.24 15.21 -29.22
CA GLY A 178 -25.31 14.24 -28.97
C GLY A 178 -25.40 13.77 -27.50
N LEU A 179 -24.52 14.21 -26.59
CA LEU A 179 -24.53 13.92 -25.16
C LEU A 179 -24.80 12.42 -24.83
N PRO A 180 -23.99 11.47 -25.36
CA PRO A 180 -24.26 10.06 -25.15
C PRO A 180 -24.28 9.75 -23.64
N VAL A 181 -25.35 9.09 -23.19
CA VAL A 181 -25.53 8.68 -21.79
C VAL A 181 -24.63 7.48 -21.50
N TYR A 182 -23.82 7.54 -20.45
CA TYR A 182 -23.03 6.40 -19.96
C TYR A 182 -23.56 5.83 -18.65
N TYR A 183 -24.40 6.56 -17.95
CA TYR A 183 -24.99 6.14 -16.68
C TYR A 183 -26.37 6.78 -16.48
N ILE A 184 -27.28 5.99 -15.93
CA ILE A 184 -28.60 6.46 -15.46
C ILE A 184 -28.97 5.59 -14.25
N ASN A 185 -29.46 6.19 -13.17
CA ASN A 185 -29.90 5.41 -12.01
C ASN A 185 -31.39 5.03 -12.13
N GLN A 186 -31.83 4.06 -11.32
CA GLN A 186 -33.21 3.56 -11.34
C GLN A 186 -34.22 4.68 -11.08
N ASN A 187 -33.94 5.57 -10.13
CA ASN A 187 -34.83 6.69 -9.82
C ASN A 187 -35.06 7.61 -11.03
N MET A 188 -34.05 7.82 -11.89
CA MET A 188 -34.21 8.60 -13.11
C MET A 188 -35.03 7.84 -14.15
N LEU A 189 -34.83 6.54 -14.30
CA LEU A 189 -35.62 5.70 -15.20
C LEU A 189 -37.09 5.71 -14.80
N ASP A 190 -37.39 5.52 -13.51
CA ASP A 190 -38.73 5.55 -12.95
C ASP A 190 -39.39 6.92 -13.19
N TYR A 191 -38.60 8.01 -13.00
CA TYR A 191 -39.10 9.38 -13.24
C TYR A 191 -39.41 9.63 -14.71
N LEU A 192 -38.62 9.04 -15.63
CA LEU A 192 -38.81 9.15 -17.06
C LEU A 192 -39.83 8.13 -17.63
N GLY A 193 -40.31 7.18 -16.82
CA GLY A 193 -41.23 6.14 -17.20
C GLY A 193 -40.64 5.01 -18.04
N TYR A 194 -39.32 4.74 -17.88
CA TYR A 194 -38.61 3.65 -18.54
C TYR A 194 -38.32 2.51 -17.60
N GLU A 195 -38.39 1.28 -18.10
CA GLU A 195 -37.90 0.08 -17.40
C GLU A 195 -36.47 -0.25 -17.86
N TYR A 196 -35.69 -0.86 -16.96
CA TYR A 196 -34.39 -1.45 -17.32
C TYR A 196 -34.63 -2.65 -18.24
N GLY A 197 -34.12 -2.59 -19.47
CA GLY A 197 -34.15 -3.69 -20.43
C GLY A 197 -33.01 -4.69 -20.24
#